data_a6a0f335c2cad26a22ee52a0c46d456f
#
_entry.id   a6a0f335c2cad26a22ee52a0c46d456f
#
_cell.length_a   1.000
_cell.length_b   1.000
_cell.length_c   1.000
_cell.angle_alpha   90.00
_cell.angle_beta   90.00
_cell.angle_gamma   90.00
#
_symmetry.space_group_name_H-M   'P 1'
#
loop_
_entity.id
_entity.type
_entity.pdbx_description
1 polymer ?
#
loop_
_entity_poly.entity_id
_entity_poly.type
_entity_poly.pdbx_seq_one_letter_code
_entity_poly.pdbx_strand_id
1 'polypeptide(L)'
;MDQTDRKEIIRKRAEELGLDSIVFLPVRSFPLWKKGIQIRKFLDPNTAGYWERRGLTQDARTVLPDAGTIIAAACPYSVYQYPFSPGKGYYSAYYAAYPKAREAMKDLGAVLQKDGYEVKVDPPLPMKEIAYRGGLGKYGRNGLIHNNPFGSLMTLHVLLTDAVLPADNIDSGELCDCGDCRLCIRACPMNALAENGVVQIRRCLRFYMMSPGIVPVGIREKLGDRMLGCEDCQIVCPRNRRGYRNAVEAGSGQAIFPVRNLLSDYAAGLKKYMVPVADTIGKNYARPRRILSMAVIAAGNSGDPSYLPLLAHTLRHPHPPIRAHSAWAIGKLGGVRAEGVLKAAGEEEKDPEVQEEIRLAEDRIRQVAFPKAVPG
;
A
#
# COMPACT_ATOMS: atom_id res chain seq x y z
N MET A 1 -7.65 -9.21 40.13
CA MET A 1 -6.60 -9.86 39.30
C MET A 1 -5.42 -8.92 39.26
N ASP A 2 -4.22 -9.40 39.54
CA ASP A 2 -2.98 -8.62 39.44
C ASP A 2 -2.68 -8.26 37.98
N GLN A 3 -1.93 -7.18 37.77
CA GLN A 3 -1.57 -6.69 36.42
C GLN A 3 -0.58 -7.63 35.73
N THR A 4 0.24 -8.36 36.48
CA THR A 4 1.14 -9.39 35.99
C THR A 4 0.36 -10.58 35.44
N ASP A 5 -0.62 -11.07 36.23
CA ASP A 5 -1.51 -12.15 35.78
C ASP A 5 -2.27 -11.76 34.50
N ARG A 6 -2.75 -10.50 34.46
CA ARG A 6 -3.46 -9.98 33.27
C ARG A 6 -2.57 -9.96 32.04
N LYS A 7 -1.31 -9.54 32.18
CA LYS A 7 -0.34 -9.57 31.09
C LYS A 7 -0.13 -10.98 30.55
N GLU A 8 0.00 -11.98 31.42
CA GLU A 8 0.17 -13.37 30.99
C GLU A 8 -1.09 -13.93 30.30
N ILE A 9 -2.28 -13.58 30.74
CA ILE A 9 -3.53 -13.93 30.06
C ILE A 9 -3.55 -13.33 28.64
N ILE A 10 -3.13 -12.07 28.49
CA ILE A 10 -3.06 -11.41 27.18
C ILE A 10 -2.03 -12.11 26.28
N ARG A 11 -0.85 -12.50 26.81
CA ARG A 11 0.17 -13.25 26.05
C ARG A 11 -0.37 -14.59 25.57
N LYS A 12 -0.99 -15.37 26.46
CA LYS A 12 -1.60 -16.64 26.10
C LYS A 12 -2.67 -16.47 25.03
N ARG A 13 -3.52 -15.46 25.18
CA ARG A 13 -4.54 -15.17 24.17
C ARG A 13 -3.94 -14.75 22.83
N ALA A 14 -2.85 -14.00 22.85
CA ALA A 14 -2.13 -13.63 21.62
C ALA A 14 -1.57 -14.86 20.89
N GLU A 15 -0.97 -15.81 21.61
CA GLU A 15 -0.50 -17.09 21.05
C GLU A 15 -1.66 -17.88 20.40
N GLU A 16 -2.81 -17.99 21.07
CA GLU A 16 -4.01 -18.63 20.52
C GLU A 16 -4.52 -17.97 19.24
N LEU A 17 -4.30 -16.66 19.09
CA LEU A 17 -4.67 -15.85 17.92
C LEU A 17 -3.58 -15.82 16.84
N GLY A 18 -2.45 -16.53 17.05
CA GLY A 18 -1.30 -16.50 16.12
C GLY A 18 -0.54 -15.18 16.11
N LEU A 19 -0.59 -14.43 17.20
CA LEU A 19 0.14 -13.17 17.41
C LEU A 19 1.41 -13.43 18.23
N ASP A 20 2.33 -14.24 17.69
CA ASP A 20 3.51 -14.74 18.44
C ASP A 20 4.51 -13.63 18.82
N SER A 21 4.48 -12.51 18.13
CA SER A 21 5.42 -11.39 18.35
C SER A 21 4.67 -10.18 18.92
N ILE A 22 4.36 -10.20 20.22
CA ILE A 22 3.77 -9.06 20.94
C ILE A 22 4.70 -8.51 22.01
N VAL A 23 4.61 -7.20 22.24
CA VAL A 23 5.38 -6.50 23.29
C VAL A 23 4.51 -5.47 24.00
N PHE A 24 4.81 -5.26 25.29
CA PHE A 24 4.16 -4.28 26.15
C PHE A 24 5.09 -3.11 26.41
N LEU A 25 4.66 -1.91 26.08
CA LEU A 25 5.45 -0.69 26.15
C LEU A 25 4.76 0.35 27.03
N PRO A 26 5.52 1.14 27.78
CA PRO A 26 4.98 2.30 28.47
C PRO A 26 4.59 3.38 27.44
N VAL A 27 3.57 4.16 27.76
CA VAL A 27 3.14 5.29 26.94
C VAL A 27 4.18 6.42 27.02
N ARG A 28 4.82 6.71 25.89
CA ARG A 28 5.84 7.78 25.73
C ARG A 28 5.66 8.48 24.37
N SER A 29 6.20 9.69 24.25
CA SER A 29 6.24 10.43 22.98
C SER A 29 7.14 9.74 21.94
N PHE A 30 6.94 10.06 20.65
CA PHE A 30 7.63 9.46 19.50
C PHE A 30 8.52 10.48 18.76
N PRO A 31 9.72 10.81 19.28
CA PRO A 31 10.60 11.83 18.72
C PRO A 31 11.22 11.45 17.37
N LEU A 32 11.50 10.15 17.13
CA LEU A 32 12.06 9.71 15.84
C LEU A 32 11.08 9.95 14.70
N TRP A 33 9.79 9.66 14.92
CA TRP A 33 8.76 9.96 13.94
C TRP A 33 8.63 11.47 13.68
N LYS A 34 8.59 12.29 14.73
CA LYS A 34 8.52 13.75 14.61
C LYS A 34 9.69 14.29 13.77
N LYS A 35 10.93 13.91 14.12
CA LYS A 35 12.13 14.28 13.37
C LYS A 35 12.06 13.80 11.92
N GLY A 36 11.62 12.56 11.70
CA GLY A 36 11.46 11.99 10.37
C GLY A 36 10.45 12.74 9.50
N ILE A 37 9.34 13.22 10.06
CA ILE A 37 8.37 14.05 9.34
C ILE A 37 8.94 15.43 9.01
N GLN A 38 9.66 16.07 9.93
CA GLN A 38 10.32 17.35 9.68
C GLN A 38 11.32 17.26 8.52
N ILE A 39 12.17 16.23 8.50
CA ILE A 39 13.12 15.97 7.40
C ILE A 39 12.37 15.80 6.07
N ARG A 40 11.29 15.02 6.04
CA ARG A 40 10.51 14.80 4.80
C ARG A 40 9.82 16.04 4.30
N LYS A 41 9.27 16.87 5.19
CA LYS A 41 8.67 18.19 4.84
C LYS A 41 9.74 19.15 4.32
N PHE A 42 10.94 19.12 4.87
CA PHE A 42 12.07 19.92 4.38
C PHE A 42 12.54 19.49 2.98
N LEU A 43 12.67 18.18 2.75
CA LEU A 43 13.11 17.64 1.45
C LEU A 43 12.07 17.80 0.33
N ASP A 44 10.79 17.76 0.67
CA ASP A 44 9.67 17.96 -0.26
C ASP A 44 8.51 18.68 0.46
N PRO A 45 8.50 20.03 0.45
CA PRO A 45 7.45 20.83 1.09
C PRO A 45 6.04 20.51 0.59
N ASN A 46 5.90 20.04 -0.66
CA ASN A 46 4.60 19.66 -1.24
C ASN A 46 3.98 18.41 -0.59
N THR A 47 4.71 17.74 0.32
CA THR A 47 4.18 16.60 1.09
C THR A 47 3.51 17.03 2.41
N ALA A 48 3.53 18.29 2.78
CA ALA A 48 2.99 18.76 4.06
C ALA A 48 1.54 18.32 4.27
N GLY A 49 0.64 18.62 3.33
CA GLY A 49 -0.76 18.23 3.40
C GLY A 49 -1.01 16.70 3.37
N TYR A 50 -0.10 15.92 2.80
CA TYR A 50 -0.15 14.47 2.90
C TYR A 50 0.06 14.00 4.34
N TRP A 51 1.05 14.55 5.04
CA TRP A 51 1.36 14.16 6.42
C TRP A 51 0.26 14.60 7.38
N GLU A 52 -0.30 15.78 7.18
CA GLU A 52 -1.42 16.30 7.97
C GLU A 52 -2.66 15.43 7.84
N ARG A 53 -3.05 15.07 6.61
CA ARG A 53 -4.20 14.16 6.37
C ARG A 53 -4.01 12.77 6.95
N ARG A 54 -2.78 12.33 7.24
CA ARG A 54 -2.55 11.06 7.92
C ARG A 54 -3.02 11.07 9.37
N GLY A 55 -3.13 12.27 9.98
CA GLY A 55 -3.63 12.43 11.34
C GLY A 55 -2.82 11.71 12.42
N LEU A 56 -1.57 11.30 12.12
CA LEU A 56 -0.73 10.62 13.11
C LEU A 56 -0.29 11.61 14.18
N THR A 57 -0.38 11.20 15.44
CA THR A 57 0.10 11.97 16.58
C THR A 57 1.37 11.37 17.18
N GLN A 58 2.18 12.23 17.79
CA GLN A 58 3.35 11.82 18.55
C GLN A 58 3.03 11.52 20.02
N ASP A 59 1.82 11.84 20.48
CA ASP A 59 1.37 11.65 21.84
C ASP A 59 0.12 10.79 21.87
N ALA A 60 0.25 9.59 22.47
CA ALA A 60 -0.83 8.63 22.56
C ALA A 60 -2.00 9.15 23.43
N ARG A 61 -1.73 10.07 24.37
CA ARG A 61 -2.76 10.65 25.24
C ARG A 61 -3.72 11.58 24.52
N THR A 62 -3.35 12.07 23.31
CA THR A 62 -4.30 12.78 22.45
C THR A 62 -5.38 11.86 21.85
N VAL A 63 -5.16 10.54 21.87
CA VAL A 63 -6.09 9.51 21.38
C VAL A 63 -6.86 8.86 22.54
N LEU A 64 -6.17 8.62 23.64
CA LEU A 64 -6.72 8.06 24.88
C LEU A 64 -6.08 8.82 26.07
N PRO A 65 -6.78 9.75 26.72
CA PRO A 65 -6.20 10.60 27.77
C PRO A 65 -5.52 9.84 28.90
N ASP A 66 -6.15 8.77 29.37
CA ASP A 66 -5.67 7.94 30.48
C ASP A 66 -4.82 6.75 30.01
N ALA A 67 -4.27 6.81 28.77
CA ALA A 67 -3.46 5.74 28.22
C ALA A 67 -2.33 5.30 29.18
N GLY A 68 -2.34 4.03 29.56
CA GLY A 68 -1.38 3.39 30.46
C GLY A 68 -0.38 2.50 29.71
N THR A 69 -0.84 1.73 28.72
CA THR A 69 0.00 0.76 28.00
C THR A 69 -0.22 0.79 26.51
N ILE A 70 0.85 0.57 25.76
CA ILE A 70 0.86 0.24 24.34
C ILE A 70 1.22 -1.24 24.20
N ILE A 71 0.36 -2.03 23.54
CA ILE A 71 0.65 -3.41 23.15
C ILE A 71 0.87 -3.40 21.64
N ALA A 72 2.07 -3.74 21.20
CA ALA A 72 2.40 -3.78 19.77
C ALA A 72 2.61 -5.22 19.30
N ALA A 73 2.23 -5.49 18.04
CA ALA A 73 2.37 -6.79 17.42
C ALA A 73 3.02 -6.66 16.03
N ALA A 74 3.87 -7.64 15.70
CA ALA A 74 4.39 -7.86 14.36
C ALA A 74 3.84 -9.20 13.84
N CYS A 75 2.96 -9.14 12.83
CA CYS A 75 2.27 -10.30 12.29
C CYS A 75 2.85 -10.65 10.92
N PRO A 76 3.58 -11.77 10.79
CA PRO A 76 4.21 -12.15 9.53
C PRO A 76 3.17 -12.55 8.48
N TYR A 77 3.52 -12.37 7.21
CA TYR A 77 2.78 -12.88 6.07
C TYR A 77 3.71 -13.44 5.01
N SER A 78 3.20 -14.36 4.21
CA SER A 78 3.94 -14.91 3.08
C SER A 78 3.61 -14.16 1.79
N VAL A 79 4.59 -14.07 0.91
CA VAL A 79 4.44 -13.49 -0.43
C VAL A 79 4.60 -14.57 -1.46
N TYR A 80 3.63 -14.67 -2.36
CA TYR A 80 3.66 -15.59 -3.49
C TYR A 80 4.22 -14.86 -4.71
N GLN A 81 5.27 -15.37 -5.30
CA GLN A 81 5.78 -14.85 -6.56
C GLN A 81 4.97 -15.47 -7.71
N TYR A 82 4.20 -14.64 -8.41
CA TYR A 82 3.55 -15.06 -9.65
C TYR A 82 4.39 -14.62 -10.83
N PRO A 83 4.50 -15.46 -11.86
CA PRO A 83 5.03 -15.00 -13.12
C PRO A 83 4.15 -13.84 -13.62
N PHE A 84 4.80 -12.82 -14.15
CA PHE A 84 4.10 -11.71 -14.79
C PHE A 84 3.10 -12.26 -15.82
N SER A 85 1.85 -11.88 -15.69
CA SER A 85 0.79 -12.24 -16.63
C SER A 85 0.04 -10.98 -16.99
N PRO A 86 0.21 -10.47 -18.22
CA PRO A 86 -0.53 -9.29 -18.68
C PRO A 86 -2.03 -9.43 -18.45
N GLY A 87 -2.65 -8.36 -17.97
CA GLY A 87 -4.10 -8.34 -17.69
C GLY A 87 -4.54 -8.94 -16.36
N LYS A 88 -3.60 -9.41 -15.53
CA LYS A 88 -3.88 -9.76 -14.13
C LYS A 88 -3.44 -8.62 -13.22
N GLY A 89 -4.36 -8.08 -12.42
CA GLY A 89 -4.07 -7.06 -11.44
C GLY A 89 -3.34 -7.64 -10.22
N TYR A 90 -2.25 -6.99 -9.79
CA TYR A 90 -1.44 -7.42 -8.66
C TYR A 90 -1.72 -6.58 -7.42
N TYR A 91 -1.96 -7.24 -6.29
CA TYR A 91 -2.03 -6.63 -4.97
C TYR A 91 -0.90 -7.15 -4.10
N SER A 92 -0.24 -6.26 -3.36
CA SER A 92 0.71 -6.69 -2.33
C SER A 92 0.02 -7.55 -1.28
N ALA A 93 0.64 -8.67 -0.90
CA ALA A 93 0.14 -9.59 0.12
C ALA A 93 -0.12 -8.89 1.47
N TYR A 94 0.59 -7.80 1.75
CA TYR A 94 0.34 -6.92 2.90
C TYR A 94 -1.14 -6.56 3.04
N TYR A 95 -1.82 -6.21 1.95
CA TYR A 95 -3.21 -5.74 2.00
C TYR A 95 -4.22 -6.84 2.28
N ALA A 96 -3.88 -8.09 1.97
CA ALA A 96 -4.68 -9.25 2.34
C ALA A 96 -4.42 -9.69 3.80
N ALA A 97 -3.17 -9.53 4.26
CA ALA A 97 -2.77 -9.89 5.62
C ALA A 97 -3.25 -8.90 6.68
N TYR A 98 -3.19 -7.60 6.37
CA TYR A 98 -3.50 -6.53 7.33
C TYR A 98 -4.90 -6.64 7.96
N PRO A 99 -6.00 -6.86 7.21
CA PRO A 99 -7.33 -7.00 7.80
C PRO A 99 -7.43 -8.17 8.77
N LYS A 100 -6.82 -9.31 8.44
CA LYS A 100 -6.84 -10.52 9.27
C LYS A 100 -6.13 -10.30 10.61
N ALA A 101 -4.91 -9.76 10.56
CA ALA A 101 -4.16 -9.46 11.76
C ALA A 101 -4.85 -8.38 12.62
N ARG A 102 -5.53 -7.41 11.99
CA ARG A 102 -6.31 -6.40 12.70
C ARG A 102 -7.51 -6.99 13.43
N GLU A 103 -8.19 -8.00 12.87
CA GLU A 103 -9.27 -8.70 13.59
C GLU A 103 -8.71 -9.47 14.80
N ALA A 104 -7.60 -10.19 14.64
CA ALA A 104 -6.94 -10.84 15.78
C ALA A 104 -6.57 -9.84 16.89
N MET A 105 -6.11 -8.63 16.53
CA MET A 105 -5.85 -7.58 17.52
C MET A 105 -7.12 -7.07 18.20
N LYS A 106 -8.27 -7.02 17.53
CA LYS A 106 -9.55 -6.69 18.15
C LYS A 106 -9.95 -7.76 19.16
N ASP A 107 -9.82 -9.03 18.78
CA ASP A 107 -10.12 -10.16 19.68
C ASP A 107 -9.20 -10.17 20.90
N LEU A 108 -7.93 -9.79 20.71
CA LEU A 108 -6.99 -9.58 21.82
C LEU A 108 -7.44 -8.43 22.73
N GLY A 109 -7.83 -7.31 22.14
CA GLY A 109 -8.32 -6.13 22.87
C GLY A 109 -9.61 -6.40 23.66
N ALA A 110 -10.46 -7.32 23.18
CA ALA A 110 -11.69 -7.71 23.86
C ALA A 110 -11.44 -8.33 25.25
N VAL A 111 -10.25 -8.90 25.49
CA VAL A 111 -9.86 -9.40 26.82
C VAL A 111 -9.82 -8.25 27.83
N LEU A 112 -9.19 -7.13 27.47
CA LEU A 112 -9.13 -5.94 28.33
C LEU A 112 -10.48 -5.25 28.46
N GLN A 113 -11.27 -5.20 27.38
CA GLN A 113 -12.60 -4.59 27.41
C GLN A 113 -13.57 -5.33 28.36
N LYS A 114 -13.47 -6.67 28.46
CA LYS A 114 -14.25 -7.46 29.42
C LYS A 114 -13.94 -7.10 30.87
N ASP A 115 -12.72 -6.67 31.14
CA ASP A 115 -12.26 -6.20 32.45
C ASP A 115 -12.58 -4.71 32.70
N GLY A 116 -13.29 -4.04 31.78
CA GLY A 116 -13.71 -2.65 31.87
C GLY A 116 -12.72 -1.62 31.38
N TYR A 117 -11.60 -2.03 30.75
CA TYR A 117 -10.62 -1.11 30.20
C TYR A 117 -11.01 -0.60 28.82
N GLU A 118 -10.63 0.65 28.54
CA GLU A 118 -10.76 1.22 27.20
C GLU A 118 -9.63 0.74 26.29
N VAL A 119 -9.97 0.39 25.03
CA VAL A 119 -9.03 -0.12 24.04
C VAL A 119 -9.25 0.58 22.70
N LYS A 120 -8.17 1.07 22.11
CA LYS A 120 -8.12 1.56 20.73
C LYS A 120 -7.22 0.65 19.88
N VAL A 121 -7.78 0.10 18.81
CA VAL A 121 -7.05 -0.80 17.89
C VAL A 121 -6.55 0.01 16.70
N ASP A 122 -5.25 -0.08 16.42
CA ASP A 122 -4.55 0.65 15.37
C ASP A 122 -4.84 2.16 15.42
N PRO A 123 -4.64 2.80 16.58
CA PRO A 123 -4.82 4.24 16.71
C PRO A 123 -3.84 4.99 15.79
N PRO A 124 -4.06 6.27 15.52
CA PRO A 124 -3.18 7.06 14.64
C PRO A 124 -1.81 7.35 15.27
N LEU A 125 -1.09 6.32 15.66
CA LEU A 125 0.24 6.35 16.25
C LEU A 125 1.31 5.90 15.25
N PRO A 126 2.59 6.27 15.44
CA PRO A 126 3.70 5.90 14.55
C PRO A 126 4.14 4.45 14.77
N MET A 127 3.41 3.50 14.23
CA MET A 127 3.60 2.05 14.44
C MET A 127 5.03 1.56 14.21
N LYS A 128 5.77 2.15 13.26
CA LYS A 128 7.16 1.75 12.99
C LYS A 128 8.11 2.12 14.14
N GLU A 129 7.94 3.31 14.73
CA GLU A 129 8.74 3.69 15.90
C GLU A 129 8.36 2.86 17.12
N ILE A 130 7.08 2.56 17.29
CA ILE A 130 6.60 1.67 18.35
C ILE A 130 7.21 0.28 18.18
N ALA A 131 7.17 -0.30 16.98
CA ALA A 131 7.75 -1.60 16.69
C ALA A 131 9.26 -1.62 16.93
N TYR A 132 9.99 -0.57 16.51
CA TYR A 132 11.43 -0.45 16.79
C TYR A 132 11.72 -0.41 18.30
N ARG A 133 11.04 0.44 19.05
CA ARG A 133 11.22 0.55 20.50
C ARG A 133 10.81 -0.71 21.24
N GLY A 134 9.83 -1.43 20.70
CA GLY A 134 9.37 -2.72 21.20
C GLY A 134 10.28 -3.89 20.84
N GLY A 135 11.43 -3.66 20.16
CA GLY A 135 12.31 -4.74 19.75
C GLY A 135 11.70 -5.69 18.71
N LEU A 136 10.53 -5.31 18.12
CA LEU A 136 9.87 -6.11 17.08
C LEU A 136 10.62 -6.06 15.75
N GLY A 137 11.60 -5.17 15.61
CA GLY A 137 12.48 -5.09 14.46
C GLY A 137 13.20 -3.75 14.34
N LYS A 138 14.09 -3.65 13.36
CA LYS A 138 14.91 -2.47 13.05
C LYS A 138 14.47 -1.83 11.74
N TYR A 139 14.80 -0.57 11.53
CA TYR A 139 14.54 0.09 10.24
C TYR A 139 15.46 -0.43 9.15
N GLY A 140 14.90 -0.82 8.03
CA GLY A 140 15.67 -1.05 6.80
C GLY A 140 15.90 0.24 6.02
N ARG A 141 16.88 0.23 5.08
CA ARG A 141 17.10 1.34 4.13
C ARG A 141 15.89 1.63 3.24
N ASN A 142 14.98 0.67 3.08
CA ASN A 142 13.69 0.88 2.41
C ASN A 142 12.63 1.56 3.31
N GLY A 143 13.00 1.97 4.52
CA GLY A 143 12.12 2.62 5.48
C GLY A 143 11.03 1.71 6.07
N LEU A 144 11.15 0.38 5.90
CA LEU A 144 10.30 -0.61 6.55
C LEU A 144 11.00 -1.15 7.81
N ILE A 145 10.18 -1.63 8.75
CA ILE A 145 10.71 -2.43 9.87
C ILE A 145 10.97 -3.84 9.36
N HIS A 146 12.08 -4.42 9.77
CA HIS A 146 12.42 -5.81 9.50
C HIS A 146 12.97 -6.48 10.76
N ASN A 147 12.71 -7.76 10.89
CA ASN A 147 13.24 -8.60 11.96
C ASN A 147 13.79 -9.90 11.41
N ASN A 148 14.33 -10.71 12.28
CA ASN A 148 14.70 -12.10 12.02
C ASN A 148 13.65 -12.99 12.73
N PRO A 149 12.95 -13.94 12.06
CA PRO A 149 13.25 -14.49 10.73
C PRO A 149 12.43 -13.95 9.56
N PHE A 150 11.48 -13.00 9.76
CA PHE A 150 10.46 -12.66 8.76
C PHE A 150 10.87 -11.55 7.79
N GLY A 151 12.01 -10.88 8.03
CA GLY A 151 12.37 -9.70 7.26
C GLY A 151 11.35 -8.58 7.46
N SER A 152 10.96 -7.91 6.37
CA SER A 152 9.92 -6.86 6.38
C SER A 152 8.53 -7.37 5.95
N LEU A 153 8.36 -8.68 5.79
CA LEU A 153 7.10 -9.30 5.39
C LEU A 153 6.20 -9.51 6.61
N MET A 154 5.82 -8.41 7.24
CA MET A 154 4.92 -8.39 8.41
C MET A 154 4.04 -7.15 8.40
N THR A 155 2.87 -7.27 8.97
CA THR A 155 2.02 -6.15 9.35
C THR A 155 2.34 -5.74 10.78
N LEU A 156 2.24 -4.44 11.07
CA LEU A 156 2.43 -3.89 12.41
C LEU A 156 1.09 -3.41 12.92
N HIS A 157 0.77 -3.79 14.15
CA HIS A 157 -0.48 -3.45 14.82
C HIS A 157 -0.22 -2.93 16.23
N VAL A 158 -1.15 -2.14 16.75
CA VAL A 158 -1.06 -1.53 18.07
C VAL A 158 -2.41 -1.57 18.75
N LEU A 159 -2.43 -1.98 20.02
CA LEU A 159 -3.50 -1.65 20.97
C LEU A 159 -3.01 -0.55 21.91
N LEU A 160 -3.81 0.45 22.11
CA LEU A 160 -3.64 1.46 23.15
C LEU A 160 -4.73 1.25 24.18
N THR A 161 -4.37 1.17 25.48
CA THR A 161 -5.32 0.95 26.57
C THR A 161 -4.96 1.82 27.78
N ASP A 162 -5.94 2.13 28.59
CA ASP A 162 -5.80 2.77 29.91
C ASP A 162 -5.32 1.78 30.99
N ALA A 163 -5.37 0.47 30.75
CA ALA A 163 -4.77 -0.51 31.66
C ALA A 163 -3.26 -0.24 31.81
N VAL A 164 -2.78 -0.20 33.07
CA VAL A 164 -1.35 -0.06 33.38
C VAL A 164 -0.75 -1.45 33.59
N LEU A 165 -0.19 -2.00 32.51
CA LEU A 165 0.43 -3.33 32.51
C LEU A 165 1.95 -3.23 32.63
N PRO A 166 2.63 -4.23 33.22
CA PRO A 166 4.08 -4.25 33.31
C PRO A 166 4.71 -4.21 31.91
N ALA A 167 5.57 -3.22 31.67
CA ALA A 167 6.28 -3.11 30.41
C ALA A 167 7.32 -4.24 30.26
N ASP A 168 7.62 -4.59 29.02
CA ASP A 168 8.76 -5.48 28.71
C ASP A 168 10.06 -4.70 28.82
N ASN A 169 11.11 -5.36 29.34
CA ASN A 169 12.46 -4.79 29.35
C ASN A 169 13.11 -5.06 28.00
N ILE A 170 13.22 -4.04 27.17
CA ILE A 170 13.65 -4.16 25.77
C ILE A 170 14.83 -3.25 25.50
N ASP A 171 15.90 -3.82 24.95
CA ASP A 171 16.94 -3.09 24.26
C ASP A 171 16.65 -3.14 22.74
N SER A 172 16.26 -2.01 22.17
CA SER A 172 16.01 -1.92 20.73
C SER A 172 17.30 -1.88 19.89
N GLY A 173 18.44 -1.65 20.51
CA GLY A 173 19.76 -1.64 19.86
C GLY A 173 19.88 -0.60 18.76
N GLU A 174 20.65 -0.91 17.73
CA GLU A 174 20.86 -0.03 16.58
C GLU A 174 19.56 0.22 15.79
N LEU A 175 19.40 1.46 15.29
CA LEU A 175 18.23 1.86 14.51
C LEU A 175 18.12 1.09 13.18
N CYS A 176 19.28 0.85 12.52
CA CYS A 176 19.38 0.13 11.25
C CYS A 176 20.64 -0.71 11.21
N ASP A 177 20.50 -1.97 10.81
CA ASP A 177 21.61 -2.93 10.71
C ASP A 177 21.84 -3.46 9.28
N CYS A 178 21.46 -2.67 8.25
CA CYS A 178 21.63 -3.05 6.85
C CYS A 178 23.12 -3.05 6.38
N GLY A 179 24.04 -2.55 7.18
CA GLY A 179 25.45 -2.38 6.77
C GLY A 179 25.58 -1.63 5.45
N ASP A 180 26.38 -2.13 4.51
CA ASP A 180 26.59 -1.51 3.19
C ASP A 180 25.61 -1.98 2.11
N CYS A 181 24.60 -2.78 2.46
CA CYS A 181 23.62 -3.30 1.52
C CYS A 181 22.76 -2.18 0.92
N ARG A 182 22.71 -2.08 -0.42
CA ARG A 182 21.92 -1.09 -1.19
C ARG A 182 20.98 -1.73 -2.20
N LEU A 183 20.67 -3.01 -2.08
CA LEU A 183 19.85 -3.73 -3.06
C LEU A 183 18.46 -3.08 -3.24
N CYS A 184 17.78 -2.71 -2.15
CA CYS A 184 16.46 -2.08 -2.21
C CYS A 184 16.52 -0.69 -2.87
N ILE A 185 17.60 0.08 -2.68
CA ILE A 185 17.79 1.39 -3.32
C ILE A 185 17.89 1.21 -4.83
N ARG A 186 18.76 0.29 -5.28
CA ARG A 186 18.97 -0.01 -6.72
C ARG A 186 17.75 -0.60 -7.41
N ALA A 187 16.95 -1.39 -6.69
CA ALA A 187 15.75 -2.02 -7.25
C ALA A 187 14.53 -1.10 -7.29
N CYS A 188 14.59 0.07 -6.65
CA CYS A 188 13.44 0.98 -6.65
C CYS A 188 13.22 1.59 -8.03
N PRO A 189 12.09 1.30 -8.75
CA PRO A 189 11.86 1.75 -10.11
C PRO A 189 11.72 3.27 -10.23
N MET A 190 11.55 3.93 -9.08
CA MET A 190 11.32 5.37 -8.96
C MET A 190 12.45 6.11 -8.25
N ASN A 191 13.52 5.45 -7.86
CA ASN A 191 14.60 6.02 -7.05
C ASN A 191 14.07 6.78 -5.81
N ALA A 192 13.08 6.18 -5.15
CA ALA A 192 12.39 6.81 -4.02
C ALA A 192 13.14 6.68 -2.69
N LEU A 193 14.17 5.85 -2.64
CA LEU A 193 14.91 5.51 -1.42
C LEU A 193 16.24 6.25 -1.38
N ALA A 194 16.45 7.06 -0.34
CA ALA A 194 17.71 7.73 -0.08
C ALA A 194 18.64 6.83 0.76
N GLU A 195 19.95 7.09 0.70
CA GLU A 195 21.00 6.33 1.41
C GLU A 195 20.78 6.28 2.93
N ASN A 196 20.22 7.34 3.49
CA ASN A 196 19.91 7.47 4.92
C ASN A 196 18.57 6.81 5.34
N GLY A 197 17.95 6.00 4.48
CA GLY A 197 16.67 5.35 4.76
C GLY A 197 15.42 6.25 4.67
N VAL A 198 15.58 7.50 4.25
CA VAL A 198 14.44 8.39 4.01
C VAL A 198 13.76 8.01 2.70
N VAL A 199 12.46 7.75 2.77
CA VAL A 199 11.63 7.49 1.59
C VAL A 199 11.05 8.81 1.09
N GLN A 200 11.37 9.18 -0.15
CA GLN A 200 10.78 10.30 -0.86
C GLN A 200 9.39 9.88 -1.35
N ILE A 201 8.37 10.21 -0.56
CA ILE A 201 7.04 9.63 -0.70
C ILE A 201 6.42 9.86 -2.08
N ARG A 202 6.58 11.05 -2.67
CA ARG A 202 6.07 11.38 -4.01
C ARG A 202 6.84 10.70 -5.16
N ARG A 203 7.94 10.02 -4.87
CA ARG A 203 8.64 9.14 -5.81
C ARG A 203 8.25 7.68 -5.63
N CYS A 204 7.57 7.29 -4.56
CA CYS A 204 7.15 5.92 -4.33
C CYS A 204 5.88 5.59 -5.15
N LEU A 205 5.89 4.49 -5.92
CA LEU A 205 4.71 4.04 -6.68
C LEU A 205 3.47 3.91 -5.81
N ARG A 206 3.64 3.45 -4.56
CA ARG A 206 2.53 3.32 -3.60
C ARG A 206 1.81 4.64 -3.33
N PHE A 207 2.50 5.78 -3.41
CA PHE A 207 1.87 7.09 -3.24
C PHE A 207 0.79 7.30 -4.30
N TYR A 208 1.09 7.02 -5.56
CA TYR A 208 0.16 7.21 -6.68
C TYR A 208 -1.00 6.23 -6.66
N MET A 209 -0.76 4.98 -6.25
CA MET A 209 -1.83 3.98 -6.06
C MET A 209 -2.83 4.41 -4.95
N MET A 210 -2.41 5.28 -4.04
CA MET A 210 -3.22 5.78 -2.93
C MET A 210 -3.78 7.19 -3.16
N SER A 211 -3.40 7.84 -4.25
CA SER A 211 -3.83 9.20 -4.60
C SER A 211 -5.17 9.17 -5.38
N PRO A 212 -6.03 10.17 -5.21
CA PRO A 212 -7.30 10.26 -5.95
C PRO A 212 -7.17 10.94 -7.32
N GLY A 213 -6.03 11.57 -7.61
CA GLY A 213 -5.82 12.40 -8.81
C GLY A 213 -5.30 11.64 -10.02
N ILE A 214 -5.03 12.40 -11.10
CA ILE A 214 -4.42 11.88 -12.32
C ILE A 214 -2.97 11.48 -12.03
N VAL A 215 -2.64 10.23 -12.34
CA VAL A 215 -1.28 9.70 -12.21
C VAL A 215 -0.44 10.19 -13.40
N PRO A 216 0.76 10.79 -13.20
CA PRO A 216 1.61 11.22 -14.30
C PRO A 216 1.98 10.07 -15.26
N VAL A 217 2.09 10.35 -16.56
CA VAL A 217 2.29 9.35 -17.62
C VAL A 217 3.49 8.42 -17.35
N GLY A 218 4.66 8.97 -17.02
CA GLY A 218 5.85 8.16 -16.71
C GLY A 218 5.72 7.27 -15.50
N ILE A 219 4.77 7.57 -14.59
CA ILE A 219 4.43 6.73 -13.45
C ILE A 219 3.48 5.60 -13.87
N ARG A 220 2.49 5.89 -14.74
CA ARG A 220 1.53 4.88 -15.23
C ARG A 220 2.26 3.70 -15.88
N GLU A 221 3.29 3.96 -16.66
CA GLU A 221 4.10 2.91 -17.30
C GLU A 221 4.86 2.06 -16.26
N LYS A 222 5.44 2.71 -15.25
CA LYS A 222 6.16 2.02 -14.17
C LYS A 222 5.25 1.27 -13.18
N LEU A 223 3.96 1.60 -13.13
CA LEU A 223 2.98 0.84 -12.36
C LEU A 223 2.80 -0.57 -12.93
N GLY A 224 2.89 -0.74 -14.27
CA GLY A 224 2.67 -2.04 -14.89
C GLY A 224 1.26 -2.56 -14.60
N ASP A 225 1.18 -3.75 -14.03
CA ASP A 225 -0.05 -4.42 -13.60
C ASP A 225 -0.36 -4.27 -12.08
N ARG A 226 0.43 -3.46 -11.38
CA ARG A 226 0.25 -3.23 -9.93
C ARG A 226 -1.00 -2.39 -9.67
N MET A 227 -1.95 -2.98 -8.96
CA MET A 227 -3.19 -2.30 -8.56
C MET A 227 -3.12 -1.70 -7.17
N LEU A 228 -2.40 -2.34 -6.24
CA LEU A 228 -2.23 -1.83 -4.88
C LEU A 228 -0.96 -2.40 -4.23
N GLY A 229 -0.02 -1.53 -3.90
CA GLY A 229 1.27 -1.90 -3.32
C GLY A 229 2.36 -2.16 -4.36
N CYS A 230 3.60 -1.88 -3.95
CA CYS A 230 4.81 -2.15 -4.69
C CYS A 230 5.77 -2.82 -3.71
N GLU A 231 6.29 -3.99 -4.06
CA GLU A 231 7.16 -4.81 -3.22
C GLU A 231 8.59 -4.92 -3.77
N ASP A 232 8.96 -4.17 -4.81
CA ASP A 232 10.27 -4.27 -5.47
C ASP A 232 11.44 -4.13 -4.49
N CYS A 233 11.35 -3.20 -3.53
CA CYS A 233 12.36 -3.03 -2.49
C CYS A 233 12.35 -4.15 -1.43
N GLN A 234 11.29 -4.93 -1.32
CA GLN A 234 11.18 -6.08 -0.42
C GLN A 234 11.62 -7.37 -1.10
N ILE A 235 11.28 -7.56 -2.39
CA ILE A 235 11.63 -8.74 -3.18
C ILE A 235 13.15 -8.97 -3.20
N VAL A 236 13.92 -7.90 -3.37
CA VAL A 236 15.38 -7.99 -3.46
C VAL A 236 16.08 -8.06 -2.10
N CYS A 237 15.34 -7.89 -1.01
CA CYS A 237 15.93 -7.87 0.33
C CYS A 237 16.30 -9.29 0.78
N PRO A 238 17.60 -9.55 1.10
CA PRO A 238 18.03 -10.89 1.51
C PRO A 238 17.36 -11.36 2.81
N ARG A 239 16.89 -10.45 3.65
CA ARG A 239 16.17 -10.76 4.90
C ARG A 239 14.77 -11.34 4.65
N ASN A 240 14.20 -11.11 3.47
CA ASN A 240 12.88 -11.59 3.08
C ASN A 240 12.88 -12.96 2.42
N ARG A 241 14.06 -13.56 2.17
CA ARG A 241 14.18 -14.82 1.39
C ARG A 241 13.31 -15.96 1.92
N ARG A 242 13.18 -16.09 3.23
CA ARG A 242 12.36 -17.15 3.85
C ARG A 242 10.88 -16.98 3.55
N GLY A 243 10.36 -15.76 3.62
CA GLY A 243 8.95 -15.47 3.33
C GLY A 243 8.57 -15.74 1.87
N TYR A 244 9.50 -15.57 0.92
CA TYR A 244 9.26 -15.89 -0.49
C TYR A 244 9.39 -17.38 -0.82
N ARG A 245 10.25 -18.14 -0.14
CA ARG A 245 10.43 -19.58 -0.41
C ARG A 245 9.24 -20.42 0.02
N ASN A 246 8.63 -20.10 1.14
CA ASN A 246 7.47 -20.84 1.65
C ASN A 246 6.21 -20.60 0.81
N ALA A 247 6.24 -19.64 -0.09
CA ALA A 247 5.11 -19.21 -0.88
C ALA A 247 4.84 -20.11 -2.10
N VAL A 248 5.87 -20.73 -2.66
CA VAL A 248 5.76 -21.58 -3.86
C VAL A 248 5.04 -22.89 -3.54
N GLU A 249 5.14 -23.37 -2.30
CA GLU A 249 4.57 -24.67 -1.87
C GLU A 249 3.10 -24.59 -1.44
N ALA A 250 2.60 -23.44 -1.08
CA ALA A 250 1.29 -23.32 -0.40
C ALA A 250 0.07 -23.14 -1.32
N GLY A 251 0.24 -23.02 -2.62
CA GLY A 251 -0.87 -23.08 -3.62
C GLY A 251 -2.03 -22.09 -3.43
N SER A 252 -1.93 -21.12 -2.50
CA SER A 252 -3.04 -20.26 -2.12
C SER A 252 -2.69 -18.77 -2.21
N GLY A 253 -3.26 -18.13 -3.19
CA GLY A 253 -3.94 -16.89 -3.04
C GLY A 253 -3.20 -15.62 -2.73
N GLN A 254 -2.26 -15.16 -3.57
CA GLN A 254 -2.18 -13.71 -3.75
C GLN A 254 -3.48 -13.22 -4.36
N ALA A 255 -3.92 -12.03 -3.93
CA ALA A 255 -5.04 -11.36 -4.55
C ALA A 255 -4.69 -10.93 -5.98
N ILE A 256 -4.77 -11.88 -6.90
CA ILE A 256 -4.76 -11.59 -8.33
C ILE A 256 -6.20 -11.42 -8.74
N PHE A 257 -6.55 -10.20 -9.16
CA PHE A 257 -7.85 -9.96 -9.76
C PHE A 257 -7.67 -9.81 -11.27
N PRO A 258 -8.39 -10.61 -12.07
CA PRO A 258 -8.41 -10.39 -13.50
C PRO A 258 -8.93 -8.98 -13.77
N VAL A 259 -8.06 -8.12 -14.32
CA VAL A 259 -8.40 -6.72 -14.65
C VAL A 259 -9.62 -6.67 -15.56
N ARG A 260 -9.71 -7.64 -16.49
CA ARG A 260 -10.84 -7.78 -17.42
C ARG A 260 -12.18 -7.97 -16.68
N ASN A 261 -12.24 -8.87 -15.71
CA ASN A 261 -13.48 -9.13 -14.97
C ASN A 261 -13.96 -7.87 -14.23
N LEU A 262 -13.03 -7.17 -13.56
CA LEU A 262 -13.35 -5.93 -12.87
C LEU A 262 -13.93 -4.86 -13.81
N LEU A 263 -13.29 -4.66 -14.98
CA LEU A 263 -13.73 -3.70 -15.97
C LEU A 263 -15.05 -4.13 -16.65
N SER A 264 -15.23 -5.44 -16.91
CA SER A 264 -16.45 -5.98 -17.50
C SER A 264 -17.64 -5.86 -16.54
N ASP A 265 -17.44 -6.19 -15.27
CA ASP A 265 -18.49 -6.08 -14.25
C ASP A 265 -18.89 -4.61 -14.02
N TYR A 266 -17.90 -3.71 -14.06
CA TYR A 266 -18.18 -2.26 -14.02
C TYR A 266 -18.98 -1.82 -15.25
N ALA A 267 -18.57 -2.22 -16.47
CA ALA A 267 -19.25 -1.88 -17.71
C ALA A 267 -20.68 -2.42 -17.78
N ALA A 268 -20.92 -3.60 -17.18
CA ALA A 268 -22.26 -4.19 -17.04
C ALA A 268 -23.13 -3.51 -15.96
N GLY A 269 -22.62 -2.48 -15.27
CA GLY A 269 -23.34 -1.76 -14.22
C GLY A 269 -23.56 -2.57 -12.95
N LEU A 270 -22.78 -3.62 -12.70
CA LEU A 270 -22.91 -4.46 -11.53
C LEU A 270 -22.52 -3.70 -10.26
N LYS A 271 -23.49 -3.37 -9.40
CA LYS A 271 -23.24 -2.64 -8.14
C LYS A 271 -22.26 -3.33 -7.20
N LYS A 272 -22.12 -4.65 -7.32
CA LYS A 272 -21.25 -5.49 -6.47
C LYS A 272 -19.88 -5.79 -7.07
N TYR A 273 -19.46 -5.12 -8.16
CA TYR A 273 -18.18 -5.39 -8.83
C TYR A 273 -16.95 -5.27 -7.91
N MET A 274 -17.04 -4.50 -6.82
CA MET A 274 -15.98 -4.32 -5.83
C MET A 274 -15.99 -5.35 -4.69
N VAL A 275 -17.00 -6.22 -4.59
CA VAL A 275 -17.13 -7.17 -3.46
C VAL A 275 -15.94 -8.11 -3.38
N PRO A 276 -15.50 -8.80 -4.47
CA PRO A 276 -14.35 -9.71 -4.39
C PRO A 276 -13.06 -8.99 -3.97
N VAL A 277 -12.90 -7.74 -4.40
CA VAL A 277 -11.76 -6.91 -4.01
C VAL A 277 -11.83 -6.58 -2.51
N ALA A 278 -13.00 -6.18 -2.03
CA ALA A 278 -13.20 -5.82 -0.62
C ALA A 278 -13.04 -7.02 0.32
N ASP A 279 -13.46 -8.19 -0.10
CA ASP A 279 -13.31 -9.43 0.68
C ASP A 279 -11.84 -9.82 0.82
N THR A 280 -11.02 -9.50 -0.19
CA THR A 280 -9.59 -9.84 -0.18
C THR A 280 -8.75 -8.82 0.59
N ILE A 281 -8.90 -7.52 0.29
CA ILE A 281 -8.01 -6.47 0.83
C ILE A 281 -8.68 -5.59 1.90
N GLY A 282 -9.91 -5.88 2.25
CA GLY A 282 -10.70 -5.11 3.20
C GLY A 282 -11.30 -3.82 2.61
N LYS A 283 -12.46 -3.43 3.13
CA LYS A 283 -13.24 -2.26 2.67
C LYS A 283 -12.46 -0.95 2.70
N ASN A 284 -11.51 -0.80 3.62
CA ASN A 284 -10.69 0.42 3.75
C ASN A 284 -9.78 0.66 2.55
N TYR A 285 -9.28 -0.41 1.92
CA TYR A 285 -8.40 -0.35 0.77
C TYR A 285 -9.16 -0.50 -0.55
N ALA A 286 -10.27 -1.20 -0.58
CA ALA A 286 -11.12 -1.42 -1.74
C ALA A 286 -11.94 -0.16 -2.08
N ARG A 287 -11.26 0.94 -2.41
CA ARG A 287 -11.91 2.20 -2.81
C ARG A 287 -12.21 2.19 -4.31
N PRO A 288 -13.48 2.21 -4.75
CA PRO A 288 -13.86 1.99 -6.14
C PRO A 288 -13.09 2.83 -7.15
N ARG A 289 -13.06 4.16 -6.95
CA ARG A 289 -12.36 5.08 -7.88
C ARG A 289 -10.88 4.76 -8.02
N ARG A 290 -10.21 4.40 -6.92
CA ARG A 290 -8.79 4.07 -6.91
C ARG A 290 -8.53 2.76 -7.63
N ILE A 291 -9.27 1.71 -7.28
CA ILE A 291 -9.10 0.39 -7.87
C ILE A 291 -9.41 0.42 -9.36
N LEU A 292 -10.48 1.11 -9.76
CA LEU A 292 -10.83 1.26 -11.17
C LEU A 292 -9.76 2.04 -11.95
N SER A 293 -9.22 3.13 -11.40
CA SER A 293 -8.08 3.85 -12.01
C SER A 293 -6.89 2.93 -12.25
N MET A 294 -6.52 2.10 -11.26
CA MET A 294 -5.39 1.18 -11.41
C MET A 294 -5.69 0.07 -12.42
N ALA A 295 -6.93 -0.45 -12.46
CA ALA A 295 -7.36 -1.43 -13.45
C ALA A 295 -7.28 -0.90 -14.89
N VAL A 296 -7.69 0.35 -15.10
CA VAL A 296 -7.55 1.04 -16.39
C VAL A 296 -6.09 1.19 -16.81
N ILE A 297 -5.21 1.60 -15.88
CA ILE A 297 -3.77 1.73 -16.16
C ILE A 297 -3.16 0.35 -16.47
N ALA A 298 -3.51 -0.69 -15.72
CA ALA A 298 -3.04 -2.05 -15.97
C ALA A 298 -3.52 -2.59 -17.34
N ALA A 299 -4.77 -2.30 -17.72
CA ALA A 299 -5.30 -2.64 -19.04
C ALA A 299 -4.50 -1.96 -20.16
N GLY A 300 -4.17 -0.68 -20.04
CA GLY A 300 -3.31 0.03 -20.98
C GLY A 300 -1.88 -0.54 -21.05
N ASN A 301 -1.34 -0.96 -19.90
CA ASN A 301 -0.01 -1.58 -19.82
C ASN A 301 0.03 -3.01 -20.38
N SER A 302 -1.10 -3.70 -20.47
CA SER A 302 -1.17 -5.07 -21.00
C SER A 302 -0.81 -5.16 -22.49
N GLY A 303 -1.02 -4.08 -23.25
CA GLY A 303 -0.87 -4.08 -24.70
C GLY A 303 -1.94 -4.88 -25.45
N ASP A 304 -2.96 -5.40 -24.75
CA ASP A 304 -4.03 -6.21 -25.34
C ASP A 304 -5.17 -5.32 -25.87
N PRO A 305 -5.33 -5.20 -27.22
CA PRO A 305 -6.35 -4.35 -27.81
C PRO A 305 -7.79 -4.78 -27.51
N SER A 306 -8.00 -6.01 -27.04
CA SER A 306 -9.33 -6.50 -26.64
C SER A 306 -9.90 -5.80 -25.39
N TYR A 307 -9.10 -4.96 -24.70
CA TYR A 307 -9.58 -4.06 -23.63
C TYR A 307 -10.28 -2.81 -24.17
N LEU A 308 -10.12 -2.45 -25.46
CA LEU A 308 -10.64 -1.20 -26.01
C LEU A 308 -12.12 -0.94 -25.71
N PRO A 309 -13.08 -1.89 -25.86
CA PRO A 309 -14.48 -1.64 -25.53
C PRO A 309 -14.72 -1.29 -24.07
N LEU A 310 -13.98 -1.94 -23.15
CA LEU A 310 -14.07 -1.70 -21.70
C LEU A 310 -13.48 -0.33 -21.32
N LEU A 311 -12.38 0.05 -21.95
CA LEU A 311 -11.76 1.36 -21.77
C LEU A 311 -12.63 2.49 -22.36
N ALA A 312 -13.29 2.27 -23.50
CA ALA A 312 -14.26 3.20 -24.05
C ALA A 312 -15.45 3.45 -23.09
N HIS A 313 -15.88 2.42 -22.36
CA HIS A 313 -16.88 2.59 -21.31
C HIS A 313 -16.36 3.43 -20.15
N THR A 314 -15.13 3.15 -19.63
CA THR A 314 -14.54 3.92 -18.52
C THR A 314 -14.17 5.36 -18.93
N LEU A 315 -13.98 5.64 -20.20
CA LEU A 315 -13.79 6.99 -20.74
C LEU A 315 -15.00 7.92 -20.51
N ARG A 316 -16.18 7.36 -20.22
CA ARG A 316 -17.40 8.09 -19.83
C ARG A 316 -17.65 8.15 -18.34
N HIS A 317 -16.70 7.72 -17.51
CA HIS A 317 -16.85 7.69 -16.06
C HIS A 317 -17.03 9.12 -15.49
N PRO A 318 -17.91 9.36 -14.48
CA PRO A 318 -18.12 10.68 -13.89
C PRO A 318 -16.89 11.30 -13.25
N HIS A 319 -15.87 10.50 -12.87
CA HIS A 319 -14.65 10.97 -12.21
C HIS A 319 -13.54 11.25 -13.22
N PRO A 320 -13.10 12.52 -13.41
CA PRO A 320 -12.12 12.92 -14.43
C PRO A 320 -10.82 12.09 -14.45
N PRO A 321 -10.15 11.78 -13.33
CA PRO A 321 -8.95 10.96 -13.35
C PRO A 321 -9.12 9.58 -14.00
N ILE A 322 -10.30 8.96 -13.90
CA ILE A 322 -10.55 7.67 -14.55
C ILE A 322 -10.66 7.88 -16.06
N ARG A 323 -11.33 8.94 -16.52
CA ARG A 323 -11.41 9.28 -17.95
C ARG A 323 -10.03 9.59 -18.52
N ALA A 324 -9.22 10.37 -17.81
CA ALA A 324 -7.84 10.69 -18.20
C ALA A 324 -6.95 9.42 -18.34
N HIS A 325 -7.05 8.51 -17.38
CA HIS A 325 -6.33 7.24 -17.45
C HIS A 325 -6.85 6.36 -18.58
N SER A 326 -8.17 6.40 -18.89
CA SER A 326 -8.77 5.65 -19.99
C SER A 326 -8.29 6.18 -21.35
N ALA A 327 -8.25 7.51 -21.54
CA ALA A 327 -7.70 8.14 -22.74
C ALA A 327 -6.26 7.70 -22.98
N TRP A 328 -5.41 7.80 -21.95
CA TRP A 328 -4.02 7.34 -22.03
C TRP A 328 -3.91 5.84 -22.39
N ALA A 329 -4.72 4.98 -21.73
CA ALA A 329 -4.71 3.55 -21.97
C ALA A 329 -5.12 3.21 -23.42
N ILE A 330 -6.16 3.87 -23.94
CA ILE A 330 -6.62 3.73 -25.33
C ILE A 330 -5.54 4.17 -26.30
N GLY A 331 -4.91 5.33 -26.05
CA GLY A 331 -3.79 5.81 -26.87
C GLY A 331 -2.58 4.87 -26.86
N LYS A 332 -2.35 4.17 -25.73
CA LYS A 332 -1.28 3.19 -25.60
C LYS A 332 -1.58 1.87 -26.34
N LEU A 333 -2.83 1.44 -26.37
CA LEU A 333 -3.26 0.28 -27.18
C LEU A 333 -3.18 0.56 -28.67
N GLY A 334 -3.48 1.79 -29.09
CA GLY A 334 -3.35 2.24 -30.46
C GLY A 334 -4.36 1.64 -31.45
N GLY A 335 -4.16 1.92 -32.75
CA GLY A 335 -4.96 1.42 -33.83
C GLY A 335 -6.14 2.33 -34.24
N VAL A 336 -6.65 2.13 -35.44
CA VAL A 336 -7.69 3.00 -36.06
C VAL A 336 -8.97 3.09 -35.22
N ARG A 337 -9.38 1.98 -34.58
CA ARG A 337 -10.56 1.98 -33.71
C ARG A 337 -10.35 2.82 -32.45
N ALA A 338 -9.13 2.79 -31.88
CA ALA A 338 -8.78 3.60 -30.71
C ALA A 338 -8.82 5.10 -31.03
N GLU A 339 -8.33 5.51 -32.21
CA GLU A 339 -8.38 6.89 -32.69
C GLU A 339 -9.84 7.39 -32.81
N GLY A 340 -10.73 6.59 -33.41
CA GLY A 340 -12.16 6.94 -33.51
C GLY A 340 -12.83 7.12 -32.17
N VAL A 341 -12.52 6.25 -31.18
CA VAL A 341 -13.05 6.36 -29.82
C VAL A 341 -12.57 7.64 -29.12
N LEU A 342 -11.27 7.98 -29.23
CA LEU A 342 -10.72 9.19 -28.63
C LEU A 342 -11.30 10.46 -29.24
N LYS A 343 -11.41 10.51 -30.58
CA LYS A 343 -11.99 11.65 -31.29
C LYS A 343 -13.42 11.93 -30.84
N ALA A 344 -14.28 10.91 -30.80
CA ALA A 344 -15.67 11.06 -30.35
C ALA A 344 -15.74 11.52 -28.90
N ALA A 345 -14.85 11.03 -28.04
CA ALA A 345 -14.81 11.44 -26.63
C ALA A 345 -14.32 12.89 -26.46
N GLY A 346 -13.35 13.33 -27.28
CA GLY A 346 -12.81 14.69 -27.25
C GLY A 346 -13.85 15.76 -27.60
N GLU A 347 -14.80 15.44 -28.49
CA GLU A 347 -15.91 16.35 -28.87
C GLU A 347 -16.87 16.61 -27.70
N GLU A 348 -17.02 15.66 -26.78
CA GLU A 348 -17.95 15.74 -25.64
C GLU A 348 -17.28 16.15 -24.32
N GLU A 349 -15.97 16.01 -24.20
CA GLU A 349 -15.24 16.22 -22.95
C GLU A 349 -15.15 17.71 -22.56
N LYS A 350 -15.38 18.00 -21.29
CA LYS A 350 -15.38 19.38 -20.75
C LYS A 350 -14.25 19.64 -19.76
N ASP A 351 -13.67 18.60 -19.19
CA ASP A 351 -12.59 18.74 -18.24
C ASP A 351 -11.26 18.97 -18.99
N PRO A 352 -10.55 20.11 -18.73
CA PRO A 352 -9.37 20.48 -19.49
C PRO A 352 -8.19 19.51 -19.33
N GLU A 353 -8.06 18.87 -18.16
CA GLU A 353 -7.00 17.88 -17.92
C GLU A 353 -7.29 16.59 -18.71
N VAL A 354 -8.56 16.20 -18.85
CA VAL A 354 -8.97 15.04 -19.65
C VAL A 354 -8.86 15.33 -21.14
N GLN A 355 -9.23 16.54 -21.59
CA GLN A 355 -9.04 16.97 -22.98
C GLN A 355 -7.57 16.89 -23.40
N GLU A 356 -6.66 17.36 -22.55
CA GLU A 356 -5.22 17.26 -22.82
C GLU A 356 -4.74 15.81 -22.88
N GLU A 357 -5.24 14.93 -22.00
CA GLU A 357 -4.90 13.50 -22.05
C GLU A 357 -5.43 12.81 -23.33
N ILE A 358 -6.62 13.18 -23.80
CA ILE A 358 -7.15 12.70 -25.09
C ILE A 358 -6.26 13.16 -26.23
N ARG A 359 -5.91 14.44 -26.29
CA ARG A 359 -5.01 14.99 -27.32
C ARG A 359 -3.65 14.27 -27.33
N LEU A 360 -3.05 14.08 -26.16
CA LEU A 360 -1.78 13.34 -26.05
C LEU A 360 -1.89 11.87 -26.48
N ALA A 361 -3.04 11.24 -26.22
CA ALA A 361 -3.32 9.88 -26.66
C ALA A 361 -3.46 9.76 -28.16
N GLU A 362 -4.15 10.71 -28.83
CA GLU A 362 -4.26 10.79 -30.29
C GLU A 362 -2.89 11.03 -30.94
N ASP A 363 -2.08 11.95 -30.39
CA ASP A 363 -0.73 12.22 -30.90
C ASP A 363 0.16 10.97 -30.81
N ARG A 364 0.03 10.19 -29.73
CA ARG A 364 0.74 8.90 -29.58
C ARG A 364 0.37 7.91 -30.69
N ILE A 365 -0.91 7.77 -31.00
CA ILE A 365 -1.37 6.87 -32.09
C ILE A 365 -0.78 7.31 -33.42
N ARG A 366 -0.83 8.61 -33.75
CA ARG A 366 -0.28 9.17 -35.00
C ARG A 366 1.22 8.96 -35.11
N GLN A 367 1.98 9.13 -34.02
CA GLN A 367 3.44 8.92 -34.00
C GLN A 367 3.82 7.46 -34.27
N VAL A 368 3.02 6.50 -33.80
CA VAL A 368 3.26 5.07 -34.06
C VAL A 368 2.89 4.71 -35.48
N ALA A 369 1.81 5.28 -36.03
CA ALA A 369 1.37 5.05 -37.43
C ALA A 369 2.33 5.69 -38.46
N PHE A 370 2.96 6.81 -38.12
CA PHE A 370 3.88 7.55 -38.97
C PHE A 370 5.17 7.90 -38.20
N PRO A 371 6.08 6.93 -37.98
CA PRO A 371 7.34 7.22 -37.31
C PRO A 371 8.11 8.29 -38.13
N LYS A 372 8.45 9.40 -37.46
CA LYS A 372 9.30 10.42 -38.05
C LYS A 372 10.59 9.74 -38.55
N ALA A 373 10.93 9.91 -39.83
CA ALA A 373 12.19 9.47 -40.35
C ALA A 373 13.32 10.05 -39.50
N VAL A 374 14.18 9.19 -38.94
CA VAL A 374 15.38 9.62 -38.24
C VAL A 374 16.23 10.36 -39.26
N PRO A 375 16.56 11.65 -39.05
CA PRO A 375 17.54 12.31 -39.92
C PRO A 375 18.86 11.55 -39.79
N GLY A 376 19.36 11.04 -40.92
CA GLY A 376 20.62 10.32 -41.05
C GLY A 376 21.84 11.18 -40.74
#